data_3295f2d2b69df3bdb3f53e8f8ef8e9d9
#
_entry.id   3295f2d2b69df3bdb3f53e8f8ef8e9d9
#
_cell.length_a   1.000
_cell.length_b   1.000
_cell.length_c   1.000
_cell.angle_alpha   90.00
_cell.angle_beta   90.00
_cell.angle_gamma   90.00
#
_symmetry.space_group_name_H-M   'P 1'
#
loop_
_entity.id
_entity.type
_entity.pdbx_description
1 polymer ?
#
loop_
_entity_poly.entity_id
_entity_poly.type
_entity_poly.pdbx_seq_one_letter_code
_entity_poly.pdbx_strand_id
1 'polypeptide(L)'
;MSYDLVVKDGTVIDGSGQPGYRADIGIKNGKIWSIGRITEPAKQEIDAEGHVVSPGCIDGHTHMDAQIFWDHLGSCSCYHGVTSVVMGNCGFTIAPCKEADASYVFKNLERAEDISPEAMKAGINWSW
;
A
#
# COMPACT_ATOMS: atom_id res chain seq x y z
N MET A 1 15.13 23.97 12.05
CA MET A 1 14.28 22.82 12.41
C MET A 1 14.86 21.62 11.69
N SER A 2 14.94 20.43 12.31
CA SER A 2 15.41 19.23 11.61
C SER A 2 14.24 18.43 11.07
N TYR A 3 14.40 17.83 9.89
CA TYR A 3 13.49 16.86 9.34
C TYR A 3 13.76 15.46 9.91
N ASP A 4 12.75 14.59 9.89
CA ASP A 4 12.97 13.18 10.23
C ASP A 4 13.60 12.46 9.03
N LEU A 5 13.15 12.79 7.82
CA LEU A 5 13.66 12.27 6.56
C LEU A 5 13.63 13.37 5.49
N VAL A 6 14.66 13.41 4.66
CA VAL A 6 14.65 14.19 3.42
C VAL A 6 14.97 13.26 2.24
N VAL A 7 14.12 13.30 1.21
CA VAL A 7 14.42 12.68 -0.08
C VAL A 7 15.00 13.77 -0.98
N LYS A 8 16.23 13.59 -1.40
CA LYS A 8 17.03 14.59 -2.12
C LYS A 8 17.05 14.35 -3.62
N ASP A 9 17.11 15.45 -4.36
CA ASP A 9 17.46 15.47 -5.79
C ASP A 9 16.59 14.61 -6.71
N GLY A 10 15.37 14.26 -6.31
CA GLY A 10 14.44 13.46 -7.11
C GLY A 10 13.69 14.26 -8.16
N THR A 11 13.16 13.56 -9.16
CA THR A 11 12.13 14.11 -10.06
C THR A 11 10.77 13.82 -9.45
N VAL A 12 10.13 14.85 -8.89
CA VAL A 12 8.83 14.73 -8.23
C VAL A 12 7.72 14.68 -9.26
N ILE A 13 6.85 13.66 -9.14
CA ILE A 13 5.59 13.53 -9.87
C ILE A 13 4.49 13.36 -8.82
N ASP A 14 3.81 14.44 -8.49
CA ASP A 14 2.94 14.55 -7.33
C ASP A 14 1.46 14.14 -7.57
N GLY A 15 1.14 13.74 -8.82
CA GLY A 15 -0.22 13.35 -9.18
C GLY A 15 -1.14 14.51 -9.55
N SER A 16 -0.67 15.75 -9.53
CA SER A 16 -1.46 16.95 -9.90
C SER A 16 -1.76 17.06 -11.40
N GLY A 17 -1.13 16.22 -12.23
CA GLY A 17 -1.18 16.32 -13.69
C GLY A 17 -0.17 17.30 -14.29
N GLN A 18 0.64 17.95 -13.46
CA GLN A 18 1.73 18.80 -13.92
C GLN A 18 2.94 17.96 -14.35
N PRO A 19 3.80 18.48 -15.24
CA PRO A 19 5.07 17.84 -15.57
C PRO A 19 5.91 17.61 -14.31
N GLY A 20 6.69 16.52 -14.30
CA GLY A 20 7.64 16.26 -13.20
C GLY A 20 8.67 17.39 -13.07
N TYR A 21 9.08 17.67 -11.83
CA TYR A 21 10.02 18.74 -11.50
C TYR A 21 11.04 18.27 -10.47
N ARG A 22 12.24 18.86 -10.50
CA ARG A 22 13.31 18.56 -9.54
C ARG A 22 13.02 19.23 -8.20
N ALA A 23 12.97 18.45 -7.12
CA ALA A 23 12.82 18.95 -5.77
C ALA A 23 13.27 17.92 -4.73
N ASP A 24 13.54 18.42 -3.52
CA ASP A 24 13.68 17.62 -2.31
C ASP A 24 12.31 17.54 -1.62
N ILE A 25 12.07 16.45 -0.88
CA ILE A 25 10.87 16.27 -0.06
C ILE A 25 11.28 16.13 1.40
N GLY A 26 10.87 17.07 2.22
CA GLY A 26 11.09 17.07 3.65
C GLY A 26 9.92 16.47 4.41
N ILE A 27 10.21 15.46 5.21
CA ILE A 27 9.23 14.72 6.01
C ILE A 27 9.49 14.98 7.48
N LYS A 28 8.41 15.29 8.20
CA LYS A 28 8.43 15.54 9.64
C LYS A 28 7.17 14.99 10.29
N ASN A 29 7.35 14.24 11.38
CA ASN A 29 6.23 13.61 12.10
C ASN A 29 5.32 12.77 11.17
N GLY A 30 5.91 12.01 10.24
CA GLY A 30 5.20 11.16 9.29
C GLY A 30 4.40 11.91 8.21
N LYS A 31 4.64 13.22 8.03
CA LYS A 31 3.94 14.04 7.02
C LYS A 31 4.94 14.75 6.13
N ILE A 32 4.59 14.93 4.87
CA ILE A 32 5.30 15.83 3.96
C ILE A 32 5.14 17.24 4.51
N TRP A 33 6.26 17.86 4.89
CA TRP A 33 6.30 19.19 5.48
C TRP A 33 6.64 20.27 4.47
N SER A 34 7.54 19.93 3.55
CA SER A 34 7.94 20.85 2.47
C SER A 34 8.37 20.07 1.23
N ILE A 35 8.16 20.70 0.07
CA ILE A 35 8.66 20.25 -1.22
C ILE A 35 9.38 21.43 -1.84
N GLY A 36 10.63 21.25 -2.26
CA GLY A 36 11.47 22.32 -2.82
C GLY A 36 12.93 22.06 -2.49
N ARG A 37 13.75 23.09 -2.54
CA ARG A 37 15.15 22.97 -2.14
C ARG A 37 15.27 23.00 -0.61
N ILE A 38 15.82 21.92 -0.03
CA ILE A 38 15.98 21.76 1.41
C ILE A 38 17.48 21.76 1.76
N THR A 39 17.87 22.69 2.60
CA THR A 39 19.24 22.84 3.10
C THR A 39 19.38 22.48 4.58
N GLU A 40 18.27 22.35 5.28
CA GLU A 40 18.21 22.01 6.68
C GLU A 40 18.59 20.53 6.91
N PRO A 41 19.21 20.22 8.06
CA PRO A 41 19.60 18.86 8.37
C PRO A 41 18.39 17.95 8.59
N ALA A 42 18.56 16.69 8.25
CA ALA A 42 17.61 15.61 8.51
C ALA A 42 18.27 14.51 9.36
N LYS A 43 17.44 13.71 10.04
CA LYS A 43 17.92 12.50 10.74
C LYS A 43 18.35 11.42 9.75
N GLN A 44 17.64 11.36 8.61
CA GLN A 44 17.92 10.44 7.50
C GLN A 44 17.79 11.19 6.18
N GLU A 45 18.60 10.82 5.22
CA GLU A 45 18.54 11.33 3.85
C GLU A 45 18.52 10.15 2.87
N ILE A 46 17.70 10.27 1.84
CA ILE A 46 17.64 9.35 0.71
C ILE A 46 18.04 10.15 -0.52
N ASP A 47 19.10 9.73 -1.18
CA ASP A 47 19.47 10.26 -2.49
C ASP A 47 18.57 9.63 -3.55
N ALA A 48 17.80 10.47 -4.22
CA ALA A 48 16.90 10.09 -5.31
C ALA A 48 17.34 10.67 -6.65
N GLU A 49 18.62 11.03 -6.78
CA GLU A 49 19.13 11.51 -8.07
C GLU A 49 18.92 10.47 -9.18
N GLY A 50 18.35 10.91 -10.29
CA GLY A 50 18.02 10.01 -11.41
C GLY A 50 16.75 9.18 -11.21
N HIS A 51 16.08 9.31 -10.07
CA HIS A 51 14.85 8.57 -9.74
C HIS A 51 13.62 9.47 -9.76
N VAL A 52 12.47 8.84 -9.98
CA VAL A 52 11.16 9.48 -9.80
C VAL A 52 10.71 9.30 -8.36
N VAL A 53 10.21 10.37 -7.77
CA VAL A 53 9.58 10.37 -6.44
C VAL A 53 8.11 10.71 -6.62
N SER A 54 7.24 9.77 -6.28
CA SER A 54 5.79 9.90 -6.43
C SER A 54 5.07 9.43 -5.16
N PRO A 55 3.79 9.80 -4.97
CA PRO A 55 2.94 9.10 -4.04
C PRO A 55 2.94 7.60 -4.32
N GLY A 56 2.78 6.78 -3.29
CA GLY A 56 2.64 5.34 -3.46
C GLY A 56 1.43 4.99 -4.31
N CYS A 57 1.54 3.91 -5.07
CA CYS A 57 0.45 3.47 -5.93
C CYS A 57 -0.74 3.00 -5.11
N ILE A 58 -1.96 3.32 -5.58
CA ILE A 58 -3.21 2.78 -5.06
C ILE A 58 -3.67 1.71 -6.04
N ASP A 59 -3.72 0.46 -5.59
CA ASP A 59 -4.25 -0.63 -6.40
C ASP A 59 -5.77 -0.76 -6.17
N GLY A 60 -6.52 -0.37 -7.17
CA GLY A 60 -7.98 -0.37 -7.15
C GLY A 60 -8.62 -1.72 -7.50
N HIS A 61 -7.84 -2.76 -7.82
CA HIS A 61 -8.33 -4.06 -8.25
C HIS A 61 -7.41 -5.16 -7.74
N THR A 62 -7.72 -5.73 -6.57
CA THR A 62 -6.88 -6.70 -5.89
C THR A 62 -7.61 -7.98 -5.54
N HIS A 63 -6.83 -9.04 -5.31
CA HIS A 63 -7.27 -10.33 -4.80
C HIS A 63 -6.79 -10.53 -3.34
N MET A 64 -6.67 -9.46 -2.58
CA MET A 64 -6.13 -9.49 -1.22
C MET A 64 -7.13 -9.90 -0.15
N ASP A 65 -8.38 -10.13 -0.50
CA ASP A 65 -9.45 -10.39 0.46
C ASP A 65 -9.16 -11.55 1.41
N ALA A 66 -8.56 -12.62 0.89
CA ALA A 66 -8.11 -13.75 1.71
C ALA A 66 -6.61 -13.64 2.04
N GLN A 67 -5.78 -13.20 1.09
CA GLN A 67 -4.33 -13.18 1.21
C GLN A 67 -3.84 -12.42 2.45
N ILE A 68 -4.51 -11.33 2.82
CA ILE A 68 -4.09 -10.49 3.96
C ILE A 68 -4.09 -11.25 5.30
N PHE A 69 -4.78 -12.38 5.43
CA PHE A 69 -4.81 -13.17 6.64
C PHE A 69 -3.54 -14.00 6.87
N TRP A 70 -2.75 -14.26 5.83
CA TRP A 70 -1.46 -14.96 5.97
C TRP A 70 -0.29 -14.11 5.48
N ASP A 71 -0.51 -13.15 4.59
CA ASP A 71 0.47 -12.15 4.17
C ASP A 71 0.02 -10.76 4.63
N HIS A 72 0.18 -10.47 5.91
CA HIS A 72 -0.24 -9.21 6.53
C HIS A 72 0.45 -7.98 5.97
N LEU A 73 1.56 -8.15 5.25
CA LEU A 73 2.30 -7.06 4.62
C LEU A 73 1.83 -6.79 3.19
N GLY A 74 1.04 -7.69 2.60
CA GLY A 74 0.71 -7.62 1.18
C GLY A 74 1.99 -7.58 0.34
N SER A 75 2.92 -8.49 0.62
CA SER A 75 4.33 -8.40 0.18
C SER A 75 4.49 -8.31 -1.33
N CYS A 76 3.66 -9.02 -2.09
CA CYS A 76 3.67 -8.94 -3.55
C CYS A 76 3.42 -7.50 -4.04
N SER A 77 2.43 -6.84 -3.47
CA SER A 77 2.03 -5.48 -3.88
C SER A 77 2.97 -4.43 -3.32
N CYS A 78 3.33 -4.51 -2.02
CA CYS A 78 4.15 -3.46 -1.40
C CYS A 78 5.56 -3.39 -1.99
N TYR A 79 6.17 -4.51 -2.40
CA TYR A 79 7.46 -4.51 -3.07
C TYR A 79 7.43 -3.91 -4.49
N HIS A 80 6.24 -3.71 -5.05
CA HIS A 80 6.04 -3.01 -6.32
C HIS A 80 5.58 -1.56 -6.14
N GLY A 81 5.67 -1.01 -4.92
CA GLY A 81 5.36 0.39 -4.64
C GLY A 81 3.88 0.66 -4.38
N VAL A 82 3.07 -0.38 -4.22
CA VAL A 82 1.67 -0.23 -3.80
C VAL A 82 1.63 0.08 -2.30
N THR A 83 0.96 1.16 -1.91
CA THR A 83 0.84 1.60 -0.52
C THR A 83 -0.59 1.55 0.01
N SER A 84 -1.55 1.39 -0.88
CA SER A 84 -2.98 1.26 -0.55
C SER A 84 -3.66 0.33 -1.54
N VAL A 85 -4.63 -0.43 -1.07
CA VAL A 85 -5.40 -1.34 -1.91
C VAL A 85 -6.89 -1.14 -1.67
N VAL A 86 -7.69 -1.38 -2.71
CA VAL A 86 -9.14 -1.50 -2.60
C VAL A 86 -9.47 -2.98 -2.64
N MET A 87 -9.97 -3.51 -1.54
CA MET A 87 -10.40 -4.91 -1.43
C MET A 87 -11.85 -5.06 -1.89
N GLY A 88 -12.23 -6.25 -2.33
CA GLY A 88 -13.57 -6.55 -2.81
C GLY A 88 -13.85 -6.14 -4.25
N ASN A 89 -12.96 -5.43 -4.92
CA ASN A 89 -13.12 -5.02 -6.31
C ASN A 89 -12.43 -5.99 -7.28
N CYS A 90 -12.66 -7.23 -7.15
CA CYS A 90 -12.60 -8.31 -8.14
C CYS A 90 -13.41 -9.49 -7.63
N GLY A 91 -14.61 -9.17 -7.22
CA GLY A 91 -15.66 -10.14 -7.04
C GLY A 91 -16.03 -10.45 -5.60
N PHE A 92 -15.12 -10.60 -4.67
CA PHE A 92 -15.50 -11.17 -3.39
C PHE A 92 -14.79 -10.49 -2.23
N THR A 93 -15.58 -9.91 -1.32
CA THR A 93 -15.06 -9.45 -0.04
C THR A 93 -15.39 -10.48 1.04
N ILE A 94 -14.46 -10.71 1.96
CA ILE A 94 -14.70 -11.52 3.15
C ILE A 94 -15.37 -10.69 4.25
N ALA A 95 -15.07 -9.41 4.31
CA ALA A 95 -15.55 -8.52 5.36
C ALA A 95 -16.42 -7.38 4.77
N PRO A 96 -17.58 -7.08 5.39
CA PRO A 96 -18.15 -7.76 6.55
C PRO A 96 -18.88 -9.05 6.19
N CYS A 97 -18.66 -10.10 6.97
CA CYS A 97 -19.36 -11.39 6.83
C CYS A 97 -19.62 -11.97 8.23
N LYS A 98 -20.78 -12.60 8.42
CA LYS A 98 -21.02 -13.35 9.65
C LYS A 98 -20.31 -14.70 9.56
N GLU A 99 -19.72 -15.15 10.67
CA GLU A 99 -19.04 -16.45 10.74
C GLU A 99 -19.95 -17.61 10.30
N ALA A 100 -21.25 -17.55 10.60
CA ALA A 100 -22.23 -18.54 10.19
C ALA A 100 -22.38 -18.65 8.65
N ASP A 101 -22.08 -17.58 7.92
CA ASP A 101 -22.20 -17.47 6.45
C ASP A 101 -20.85 -17.73 5.75
N ALA A 102 -19.76 -17.91 6.51
CA ALA A 102 -18.40 -18.04 6.00
C ALA A 102 -18.24 -19.14 4.94
N SER A 103 -19.01 -20.24 5.08
CA SER A 103 -18.94 -21.35 4.13
C SER A 103 -19.34 -20.97 2.70
N TYR A 104 -20.21 -19.97 2.53
CA TYR A 104 -20.60 -19.49 1.20
C TYR A 104 -19.48 -18.66 0.58
N VAL A 105 -18.85 -17.81 1.39
CA VAL A 105 -17.71 -16.99 0.96
C VAL A 105 -16.54 -17.88 0.56
N PHE A 106 -16.21 -18.89 1.36
CA PHE A 106 -15.11 -19.82 1.08
C PHE A 106 -15.30 -20.59 -0.23
N LYS A 107 -16.52 -21.05 -0.51
CA LYS A 107 -16.82 -21.71 -1.79
C LYS A 107 -16.65 -20.77 -3.00
N ASN A 108 -16.99 -19.50 -2.83
CA ASN A 108 -16.80 -18.52 -3.89
C ASN A 108 -15.32 -18.25 -4.14
N LEU A 109 -14.53 -18.06 -3.08
CA LEU A 109 -13.09 -17.82 -3.17
C LEU A 109 -12.33 -19.06 -3.67
N GLU A 110 -12.75 -20.27 -3.28
CA GLU A 110 -12.20 -21.50 -3.84
C GLU A 110 -12.33 -21.53 -5.38
N ARG A 111 -13.48 -21.13 -5.90
CA ARG A 111 -13.72 -21.11 -7.35
C ARG A 111 -13.05 -19.98 -8.09
N ALA A 112 -12.93 -18.82 -7.44
CA ALA A 112 -12.40 -17.60 -8.06
C ALA A 112 -10.88 -17.46 -7.91
N GLU A 113 -10.33 -17.90 -6.78
CA GLU A 113 -8.95 -17.66 -6.36
C GLU A 113 -8.12 -18.94 -6.23
N ASP A 114 -8.75 -20.09 -6.42
CA ASP A 114 -8.10 -21.41 -6.24
C ASP A 114 -7.51 -21.64 -4.84
N ILE A 115 -8.16 -21.02 -3.82
CA ILE A 115 -7.75 -21.10 -2.42
C ILE A 115 -8.61 -22.15 -1.71
N SER A 116 -8.01 -23.16 -1.08
CA SER A 116 -8.79 -24.21 -0.43
C SER A 116 -9.60 -23.67 0.76
N PRO A 117 -10.86 -24.14 0.96
CA PRO A 117 -11.68 -23.76 2.10
C PRO A 117 -11.02 -24.08 3.45
N GLU A 118 -10.21 -25.16 3.51
CA GLU A 118 -9.48 -25.55 4.71
C GLU A 118 -8.40 -24.51 5.05
N ALA A 119 -7.66 -24.02 4.06
CA ALA A 119 -6.65 -22.98 4.24
C ALA A 119 -7.28 -21.69 4.73
N MET A 120 -8.39 -21.28 4.13
CA MET A 120 -9.14 -20.10 4.56
C MET A 120 -9.67 -20.25 5.98
N LYS A 121 -10.26 -21.38 6.32
CA LYS A 121 -10.76 -21.66 7.67
C LYS A 121 -9.66 -21.64 8.74
N ALA A 122 -8.45 -22.08 8.37
CA ALA A 122 -7.31 -22.09 9.28
C ALA A 122 -6.68 -20.67 9.45
N GLY A 123 -6.74 -19.84 8.42
CA GLY A 123 -6.06 -18.54 8.39
C GLY A 123 -6.93 -17.38 8.84
N ILE A 124 -8.24 -17.42 8.61
CA ILE A 124 -9.12 -16.28 8.89
C ILE A 124 -9.46 -16.19 10.38
N ASN A 125 -9.26 -15.01 10.93
CA ASN A 125 -9.66 -14.65 12.28
C ASN A 125 -10.94 -13.81 12.24
N TRP A 126 -11.99 -14.24 12.95
CA TRP A 126 -13.31 -13.60 13.01
C TRP A 126 -13.46 -12.65 14.20
N SER A 127 -12.38 -12.03 14.64
CA SER A 127 -12.36 -11.17 15.86
C SER A 127 -12.70 -9.69 15.59
N TRP A 128 -13.48 -9.37 14.57
CA TRP A 128 -13.98 -8.01 14.33
C TRP A 128 -15.40 -7.78 14.84
#